data_02497b66e82ac62894bf320354eed359
#
_entry.id   02497b66e82ac62894bf320354eed359
#
_cell.length_a   1.000
_cell.length_b   1.000
_cell.length_c   1.000
_cell.angle_alpha   90.00
_cell.angle_beta   90.00
_cell.angle_gamma   90.00
#
_symmetry.space_group_name_H-M   'P 1'
#
loop_
_entity.id
_entity.type
_entity.pdbx_description
1 polymer ?
#
loop_
_entity_poly.entity_id
_entity_poly.type
_entity_poly.pdbx_seq_one_letter_code
_entity_poly.pdbx_strand_id
1 'polypeptide(L)'
;MKLSQIILDPKLMMRVSLNQDIIDEYAQNMLDGDKFPPVIIFNDGDNNYLVEGFKRYYAHKKNGLEIIDADTRMGTYDDAFDYALTVANRLHGERYTPEDKRYQLQMALEVPRYAKKSDRELSRILKVSNTFVGKYRKVEGKQPDVIDTTRNGKPVKVKSIKKELEDALAPDPEQQDQIEEIATEMQGIIRENEELQNRLAVAAMEATDQEKQLAKSLLEDKDEKIRLLEADNRVLKASRDSFQSEASELKKQIRYWENRAKKAEALLNKQAA
;
A
#
# COMPACT_ATOMS: atom_id res chain seq x y z
N MET A 1 -12.68 -23.71 27.01
CA MET A 1 -13.57 -22.58 26.61
C MET A 1 -14.66 -23.10 25.69
N LYS A 2 -15.87 -22.52 25.72
CA LYS A 2 -16.91 -22.90 24.78
C LYS A 2 -16.65 -22.32 23.40
N LEU A 3 -16.83 -23.10 22.33
CA LEU A 3 -16.66 -22.63 20.95
C LEU A 3 -17.55 -21.43 20.61
N SER A 4 -18.75 -21.37 21.19
CA SER A 4 -19.69 -20.26 21.00
C SER A 4 -19.23 -18.91 21.57
N GLN A 5 -18.22 -18.90 22.44
CA GLN A 5 -17.65 -17.71 23.04
C GLN A 5 -16.45 -17.16 22.26
N ILE A 6 -16.01 -17.88 21.24
CA ILE A 6 -14.81 -17.55 20.46
C ILE A 6 -15.19 -16.79 19.20
N ILE A 7 -14.60 -15.65 19.02
CA ILE A 7 -14.75 -14.82 17.81
C ILE A 7 -13.68 -15.23 16.79
N LEU A 8 -14.16 -15.56 15.59
CA LEU A 8 -13.31 -15.88 14.43
C LEU A 8 -13.24 -14.64 13.54
N ASP A 9 -12.14 -13.93 13.57
CA ASP A 9 -11.89 -12.83 12.64
C ASP A 9 -10.96 -13.31 11.51
N PRO A 10 -11.39 -13.21 10.24
CA PRO A 10 -10.56 -13.57 9.08
C PRO A 10 -9.20 -12.83 9.06
N LYS A 11 -9.14 -11.59 9.56
CA LYS A 11 -7.90 -10.81 9.63
C LYS A 11 -6.87 -11.39 10.59
N LEU A 12 -7.30 -12.12 11.62
CA LEU A 12 -6.41 -12.79 12.57
C LEU A 12 -5.93 -14.16 12.09
N MET A 13 -6.60 -14.75 11.10
CA MET A 13 -6.24 -16.07 10.58
C MET A 13 -4.89 -16.08 9.82
N MET A 14 -4.50 -14.96 9.23
CA MET A 14 -3.26 -14.78 8.46
C MET A 14 -3.05 -15.80 7.34
N ARG A 15 -4.13 -16.37 6.81
CA ARG A 15 -4.17 -17.31 5.67
C ARG A 15 -5.29 -16.95 4.73
N VAL A 16 -5.08 -17.19 3.44
CA VAL A 16 -6.09 -17.00 2.40
C VAL A 16 -7.21 -18.03 2.56
N SER A 17 -6.85 -19.26 2.90
CA SER A 17 -7.80 -20.36 3.11
C SER A 17 -7.25 -21.39 4.09
N LEU A 18 -8.13 -22.19 4.64
CA LEU A 18 -7.75 -23.35 5.45
C LEU A 18 -7.85 -24.61 4.59
N ASN A 19 -6.85 -25.48 4.75
CA ASN A 19 -6.86 -26.79 4.10
C ASN A 19 -7.88 -27.70 4.80
N GLN A 20 -8.91 -28.09 4.06
CA GLN A 20 -9.99 -28.93 4.58
C GLN A 20 -9.51 -30.34 4.92
N ASP A 21 -8.60 -30.91 4.12
CA ASP A 21 -8.07 -32.26 4.36
C ASP A 21 -7.37 -32.34 5.72
N ILE A 22 -6.62 -31.30 6.09
CA ILE A 22 -5.96 -31.23 7.41
C ILE A 22 -6.98 -31.04 8.55
N ILE A 23 -8.06 -30.32 8.32
CA ILE A 23 -9.15 -30.18 9.31
C ILE A 23 -9.78 -31.57 9.54
N ASP A 24 -9.99 -32.31 8.46
CA ASP A 24 -10.59 -33.64 8.50
C ASP A 24 -9.67 -34.65 9.19
N GLU A 25 -8.38 -34.59 8.88
CA GLU A 25 -7.36 -35.38 9.58
C GLU A 25 -7.34 -35.07 11.08
N TYR A 26 -7.33 -33.77 11.46
CA TYR A 26 -7.36 -33.39 12.88
C TYR A 26 -8.64 -33.84 13.57
N ALA A 27 -9.79 -33.77 12.88
CA ALA A 27 -11.05 -34.22 13.42
C ALA A 27 -11.01 -35.76 13.70
N GLN A 28 -10.45 -36.53 12.76
CA GLN A 28 -10.30 -37.99 12.94
C GLN A 28 -9.33 -38.31 14.09
N ASN A 29 -8.15 -37.70 14.11
CA ASN A 29 -7.14 -37.92 15.14
C ASN A 29 -7.67 -37.59 16.55
N MET A 30 -8.55 -36.54 16.65
CA MET A 30 -9.23 -36.24 17.91
C MET A 30 -10.20 -37.33 18.34
N LEU A 31 -10.92 -38.00 17.42
CA LEU A 31 -11.79 -39.11 17.71
C LEU A 31 -10.98 -40.35 18.12
N ASP A 32 -9.77 -40.52 17.57
CA ASP A 32 -8.85 -41.61 17.90
C ASP A 32 -8.12 -41.36 19.24
N GLY A 33 -8.35 -40.22 19.89
CA GLY A 33 -7.83 -39.89 21.22
C GLY A 33 -6.54 -39.09 21.26
N ASP A 34 -6.09 -38.56 20.14
CA ASP A 34 -4.91 -37.71 20.07
C ASP A 34 -5.12 -36.38 20.78
N LYS A 35 -4.10 -35.94 21.51
CA LYS A 35 -4.11 -34.65 22.21
C LYS A 35 -3.44 -33.60 21.40
N PHE A 36 -4.17 -32.53 21.17
CA PHE A 36 -3.67 -31.35 20.50
C PHE A 36 -3.30 -30.25 21.50
N PRO A 37 -2.30 -29.39 21.20
CA PRO A 37 -2.01 -28.25 22.04
C PRO A 37 -3.21 -27.28 22.08
N PRO A 38 -3.37 -26.50 23.18
CA PRO A 38 -4.49 -25.57 23.30
C PRO A 38 -4.46 -24.51 22.17
N VAL A 39 -5.63 -24.04 21.78
CA VAL A 39 -5.72 -22.87 20.87
C VAL A 39 -5.35 -21.60 21.63
N ILE A 40 -4.84 -20.59 20.95
CA ILE A 40 -4.46 -19.32 21.59
C ILE A 40 -5.54 -18.29 21.32
N ILE A 41 -6.01 -17.68 22.40
CA ILE A 41 -7.09 -16.70 22.41
C ILE A 41 -6.59 -15.43 23.10
N PHE A 42 -6.91 -14.28 22.53
CA PHE A 42 -6.78 -13.00 23.22
C PHE A 42 -8.14 -12.52 23.71
N ASN A 43 -8.17 -12.09 24.97
CA ASN A 43 -9.38 -11.56 25.62
C ASN A 43 -9.14 -10.08 25.96
N ASP A 44 -10.03 -9.20 25.45
CA ASP A 44 -9.97 -7.75 25.71
C ASP A 44 -10.85 -7.31 26.89
N GLY A 45 -11.46 -8.26 27.59
CA GLY A 45 -12.42 -8.05 28.65
C GLY A 45 -13.84 -8.47 28.26
N ASP A 46 -14.23 -8.21 27.02
CA ASP A 46 -15.55 -8.49 26.49
C ASP A 46 -15.55 -9.61 25.43
N ASN A 47 -14.47 -9.70 24.66
CA ASN A 47 -14.39 -10.55 23.48
C ASN A 47 -13.22 -11.53 23.55
N ASN A 48 -13.41 -12.72 22.97
CA ASN A 48 -12.39 -13.77 22.89
C ASN A 48 -12.00 -13.99 21.44
N TYR A 49 -10.89 -13.44 21.00
CA TYR A 49 -10.40 -13.52 19.62
C TYR A 49 -9.48 -14.74 19.44
N LEU A 50 -9.84 -15.63 18.53
CA LEU A 50 -8.95 -16.72 18.15
C LEU A 50 -7.79 -16.18 17.30
N VAL A 51 -6.55 -16.43 17.73
CA VAL A 51 -5.35 -15.99 17.01
C VAL A 51 -4.50 -17.13 16.48
N GLU A 52 -4.59 -18.31 17.09
CA GLU A 52 -3.88 -19.52 16.65
C GLU A 52 -4.70 -20.76 16.93
N GLY A 53 -4.70 -21.69 15.97
CA GLY A 53 -5.39 -22.96 16.10
C GLY A 53 -6.73 -23.05 15.36
N PHE A 54 -6.94 -22.23 14.32
CA PHE A 54 -8.16 -22.24 13.51
C PHE A 54 -8.54 -23.63 13.01
N LYS A 55 -7.58 -24.46 12.55
CA LYS A 55 -7.85 -25.83 12.12
C LYS A 55 -8.34 -26.71 13.26
N ARG A 56 -7.75 -26.58 14.45
CA ARG A 56 -8.19 -27.27 15.67
C ARG A 56 -9.60 -26.86 16.07
N TYR A 57 -9.91 -25.59 15.99
CA TYR A 57 -11.26 -25.07 16.22
C TYR A 57 -12.27 -25.69 15.26
N TYR A 58 -11.99 -25.71 13.97
CA TYR A 58 -12.89 -26.29 12.98
C TYR A 58 -13.00 -27.83 13.10
N ALA A 59 -11.93 -28.51 13.49
CA ALA A 59 -11.96 -29.95 13.79
C ALA A 59 -12.87 -30.27 14.99
N HIS A 60 -12.78 -29.50 16.10
CA HIS A 60 -13.70 -29.64 17.24
C HIS A 60 -15.14 -29.39 16.81
N LYS A 61 -15.38 -28.33 16.04
CA LYS A 61 -16.72 -28.00 15.52
C LYS A 61 -17.28 -29.12 14.64
N LYS A 62 -16.44 -29.72 13.78
CA LYS A 62 -16.82 -30.85 12.92
C LYS A 62 -17.23 -32.08 13.73
N ASN A 63 -16.54 -32.36 14.83
CA ASN A 63 -16.86 -33.46 15.74
C ASN A 63 -18.02 -33.19 16.70
N GLY A 64 -18.67 -32.02 16.60
CA GLY A 64 -19.77 -31.63 17.47
C GLY A 64 -19.35 -31.36 18.93
N LEU A 65 -18.08 -31.14 19.18
CA LEU A 65 -17.55 -30.80 20.50
C LEU A 65 -17.83 -29.33 20.81
N GLU A 66 -18.39 -29.06 21.97
CA GLU A 66 -18.74 -27.69 22.39
C GLU A 66 -17.60 -26.95 23.09
N ILE A 67 -16.62 -27.69 23.61
CA ILE A 67 -15.53 -27.17 24.45
C ILE A 67 -14.19 -27.45 23.77
N ILE A 68 -13.29 -26.48 23.80
CA ILE A 68 -11.93 -26.58 23.31
C ILE A 68 -10.93 -26.12 24.37
N ASP A 69 -9.79 -26.77 24.43
CA ASP A 69 -8.67 -26.32 25.27
C ASP A 69 -8.08 -25.02 24.70
N ALA A 70 -7.99 -24.00 25.55
CA ALA A 70 -7.57 -22.67 25.15
C ALA A 70 -6.55 -22.08 26.15
N ASP A 71 -5.45 -21.57 25.63
CA ASP A 71 -4.54 -20.64 26.30
C ASP A 71 -5.06 -19.23 26.10
N THR A 72 -5.71 -18.67 27.13
CA THR A 72 -6.34 -17.35 27.05
C THR A 72 -5.38 -16.32 27.63
N ARG A 73 -5.07 -15.32 26.80
CA ARG A 73 -4.20 -14.19 27.15
C ARG A 73 -4.99 -12.91 27.18
N MET A 74 -4.70 -12.07 28.19
CA MET A 74 -5.28 -10.72 28.23
C MET A 74 -4.57 -9.82 27.25
N GLY A 75 -5.32 -9.06 26.48
CA GLY A 75 -4.79 -8.11 25.50
C GLY A 75 -5.87 -7.57 24.58
N THR A 76 -5.58 -6.44 23.97
CA THR A 76 -6.47 -5.77 23.03
C THR A 76 -6.54 -6.53 21.68
N TYR A 77 -7.47 -6.13 20.83
CA TYR A 77 -7.51 -6.62 19.43
C TYR A 77 -6.18 -6.35 18.69
N ASP A 78 -5.55 -5.23 18.95
CA ASP A 78 -4.24 -4.88 18.39
C ASP A 78 -3.13 -5.85 18.83
N ASP A 79 -3.14 -6.27 20.09
CA ASP A 79 -2.22 -7.28 20.62
C ASP A 79 -2.48 -8.65 19.96
N ALA A 80 -3.75 -8.99 19.77
CA ALA A 80 -4.16 -10.21 19.05
C ALA A 80 -3.65 -10.20 17.61
N PHE A 81 -3.82 -9.08 16.90
CA PHE A 81 -3.33 -8.89 15.55
C PHE A 81 -1.80 -8.99 15.47
N ASP A 82 -1.09 -8.33 16.37
CA ASP A 82 0.37 -8.36 16.43
C ASP A 82 0.88 -9.79 16.69
N TYR A 83 0.22 -10.53 17.58
CA TYR A 83 0.54 -11.93 17.82
C TYR A 83 0.28 -12.80 16.58
N ALA A 84 -0.88 -12.66 15.96
CA ALA A 84 -1.25 -13.40 14.75
C ALA A 84 -0.25 -13.17 13.61
N LEU A 85 0.16 -11.92 13.42
CA LEU A 85 1.10 -11.52 12.37
C LEU A 85 2.54 -11.96 12.65
N THR A 86 2.97 -11.90 13.91
CA THR A 86 4.39 -12.00 14.28
C THR A 86 4.78 -13.32 14.92
N VAL A 87 3.90 -13.99 15.64
CA VAL A 87 4.20 -15.17 16.47
C VAL A 87 3.47 -16.42 16.00
N ALA A 88 2.19 -16.29 15.67
CA ALA A 88 1.37 -17.45 15.30
C ALA A 88 1.98 -18.27 14.16
N ASN A 89 1.81 -19.58 14.22
CA ASN A 89 2.29 -20.55 13.22
C ASN A 89 3.83 -20.59 13.02
N ARG A 90 4.63 -20.07 13.95
CA ARG A 90 6.11 -20.06 13.83
C ARG A 90 6.75 -21.38 14.24
N LEU A 91 6.23 -22.01 15.28
CA LEU A 91 6.85 -23.17 15.90
C LEU A 91 6.23 -24.49 15.42
N HIS A 92 4.92 -24.48 15.17
CA HIS A 92 4.17 -25.68 14.84
C HIS A 92 3.11 -25.37 13.77
N GLY A 93 2.86 -26.32 12.88
CA GLY A 93 1.79 -26.26 11.89
C GLY A 93 2.27 -26.18 10.44
N GLU A 94 1.31 -26.10 9.54
CA GLU A 94 1.53 -26.01 8.11
C GLU A 94 2.25 -24.73 7.73
N ARG A 95 3.26 -24.82 6.85
CA ARG A 95 3.98 -23.66 6.36
C ARG A 95 3.07 -22.75 5.55
N TYR A 96 3.31 -21.43 5.65
CA TYR A 96 2.63 -20.44 4.84
C TYR A 96 2.96 -20.59 3.37
N THR A 97 1.94 -20.60 2.53
CA THR A 97 2.08 -20.57 1.07
C THR A 97 2.58 -19.20 0.59
N PRO A 98 3.00 -19.05 -0.67
CA PRO A 98 3.31 -17.74 -1.22
C PRO A 98 2.12 -16.77 -1.17
N GLU A 99 0.89 -17.26 -1.34
CA GLU A 99 -0.36 -16.51 -1.26
C GLU A 99 -0.61 -16.03 0.17
N ASP A 100 -0.44 -16.91 1.17
CA ASP A 100 -0.55 -16.53 2.58
C ASP A 100 0.44 -15.41 2.95
N LYS A 101 1.69 -15.50 2.46
CA LYS A 101 2.70 -14.46 2.70
C LYS A 101 2.33 -13.13 2.06
N ARG A 102 1.71 -13.14 0.89
CA ARG A 102 1.17 -11.92 0.28
C ARG A 102 0.04 -11.35 1.11
N TYR A 103 -0.88 -12.19 1.55
CA TYR A 103 -2.00 -11.80 2.39
C TYR A 103 -1.51 -11.20 3.71
N GLN A 104 -0.55 -11.83 4.40
CA GLN A 104 0.06 -11.28 5.62
C GLN A 104 0.69 -9.91 5.40
N LEU A 105 1.42 -9.74 4.29
CA LEU A 105 2.02 -8.46 3.95
C LEU A 105 0.95 -7.40 3.65
N GLN A 106 -0.12 -7.78 2.96
CA GLN A 106 -1.27 -6.90 2.72
C GLN A 106 -1.89 -6.44 4.03
N MET A 107 -2.21 -7.37 4.93
CA MET A 107 -2.78 -7.05 6.25
C MET A 107 -1.85 -6.16 7.07
N ALA A 108 -0.55 -6.43 7.06
CA ALA A 108 0.44 -5.58 7.73
C ALA A 108 0.44 -4.15 7.16
N LEU A 109 0.35 -3.98 5.84
CA LEU A 109 0.37 -2.67 5.20
C LEU A 109 -0.93 -1.86 5.37
N GLU A 110 -2.02 -2.49 5.79
CA GLU A 110 -3.26 -1.80 6.18
C GLU A 110 -3.16 -1.15 7.56
N VAL A 111 -2.23 -1.61 8.40
CA VAL A 111 -2.05 -1.07 9.76
C VAL A 111 -0.94 -0.02 9.76
N PRO A 112 -1.22 1.25 10.14
CA PRO A 112 -0.26 2.36 10.04
C PRO A 112 1.10 2.12 10.71
N ARG A 113 1.13 1.40 11.86
CA ARG A 113 2.37 1.09 12.59
C ARG A 113 3.29 0.14 11.81
N TYR A 114 2.75 -0.70 10.91
CA TYR A 114 3.52 -1.56 10.02
C TYR A 114 3.76 -0.94 8.66
N ALA A 115 2.79 -0.21 8.11
CA ALA A 115 2.89 0.43 6.81
C ALA A 115 4.09 1.40 6.72
N LYS A 116 4.42 2.10 7.82
CA LYS A 116 5.56 3.03 7.91
C LYS A 116 6.91 2.35 8.12
N LYS A 117 6.95 1.06 8.44
CA LYS A 117 8.22 0.34 8.65
C LYS A 117 8.97 0.18 7.33
N SER A 118 10.30 0.14 7.42
CA SER A 118 11.15 -0.17 6.26
C SER A 118 10.91 -1.60 5.74
N ASP A 119 11.18 -1.83 4.46
CA ASP A 119 11.08 -3.18 3.86
C ASP A 119 11.92 -4.20 4.62
N ARG A 120 13.07 -3.78 5.14
CA ARG A 120 13.97 -4.62 5.93
C ARG A 120 13.37 -5.01 7.28
N GLU A 121 12.65 -4.11 7.94
CA GLU A 121 11.96 -4.40 9.20
C GLU A 121 10.75 -5.30 8.97
N LEU A 122 9.92 -5.01 7.96
CA LEU A 122 8.81 -5.88 7.59
C LEU A 122 9.28 -7.29 7.17
N SER A 123 10.37 -7.37 6.41
CA SER A 123 11.00 -8.63 6.05
C SER A 123 11.36 -9.48 7.28
N ARG A 124 11.90 -8.87 8.34
CA ARG A 124 12.22 -9.55 9.60
C ARG A 124 10.97 -9.97 10.37
N ILE A 125 9.96 -9.09 10.43
CA ILE A 125 8.70 -9.34 11.13
C ILE A 125 7.95 -10.50 10.46
N LEU A 126 7.76 -10.46 9.16
CA LEU A 126 6.98 -11.43 8.40
C LEU A 126 7.77 -12.67 7.97
N LYS A 127 9.09 -12.71 8.21
CA LYS A 127 9.99 -13.80 7.76
C LYS A 127 9.94 -14.06 6.26
N VAL A 128 9.87 -12.99 5.49
CA VAL A 128 9.92 -12.99 4.02
C VAL A 128 11.18 -12.27 3.55
N SER A 129 11.50 -12.35 2.24
CA SER A 129 12.66 -11.60 1.72
C SER A 129 12.37 -10.09 1.63
N ASN A 130 13.40 -9.27 1.82
CA ASN A 130 13.32 -7.82 1.63
C ASN A 130 12.86 -7.45 0.20
N THR A 131 13.37 -8.19 -0.80
CA THR A 131 12.98 -8.02 -2.20
C THR A 131 11.50 -8.31 -2.44
N PHE A 132 10.93 -9.29 -1.71
CA PHE A 132 9.50 -9.59 -1.78
C PHE A 132 8.66 -8.41 -1.28
N VAL A 133 9.01 -7.82 -0.12
CA VAL A 133 8.32 -6.66 0.43
C VAL A 133 8.39 -5.47 -0.52
N GLY A 134 9.61 -5.14 -1.03
CA GLY A 134 9.79 -4.01 -1.93
C GLY A 134 9.05 -4.16 -3.27
N LYS A 135 9.05 -5.37 -3.86
CA LYS A 135 8.27 -5.65 -5.08
C LYS A 135 6.77 -5.50 -4.85
N TYR A 136 6.26 -6.05 -3.75
CA TYR A 136 4.84 -5.97 -3.42
C TYR A 136 4.39 -4.53 -3.25
N ARG A 137 5.11 -3.73 -2.46
CA ARG A 137 4.80 -2.30 -2.26
C ARG A 137 4.82 -1.51 -3.57
N LYS A 138 5.77 -1.82 -4.45
CA LYS A 138 5.87 -1.15 -5.76
C LYS A 138 4.68 -1.45 -6.65
N VAL A 139 4.23 -2.70 -6.69
CA VAL A 139 3.07 -3.13 -7.49
C VAL A 139 1.78 -2.53 -6.94
N GLU A 140 1.60 -2.54 -5.62
CA GLU A 140 0.38 -2.05 -4.96
C GLU A 140 0.37 -0.53 -4.72
N GLY A 141 1.44 0.19 -5.09
CA GLY A 141 1.55 1.63 -4.84
C GLY A 141 1.59 2.01 -3.35
N LYS A 142 1.84 1.05 -2.46
CA LYS A 142 1.82 1.22 -0.99
C LYS A 142 3.19 1.61 -0.41
N GLN A 143 3.94 2.45 -1.10
CA GLN A 143 5.21 2.96 -0.59
C GLN A 143 4.96 4.09 0.42
N PRO A 144 5.50 4.01 1.65
CA PRO A 144 5.27 5.05 2.63
C PRO A 144 6.08 6.31 2.32
N ASP A 145 5.48 7.47 2.52
CA ASP A 145 6.17 8.77 2.39
C ASP A 145 7.27 8.96 3.43
N VAL A 146 7.02 8.45 4.64
CA VAL A 146 7.95 8.47 5.77
C VAL A 146 8.16 7.05 6.25
N ILE A 147 9.42 6.66 6.36
CA ILE A 147 9.83 5.33 6.80
C ILE A 147 10.34 5.42 8.24
N ASP A 148 9.69 4.68 9.14
CA ASP A 148 10.19 4.47 10.50
C ASP A 148 11.22 3.34 10.45
N THR A 149 12.47 3.63 10.75
CA THR A 149 13.57 2.66 10.74
C THR A 149 14.52 2.86 11.92
N THR A 150 15.42 1.92 12.14
CA THR A 150 16.41 1.98 13.21
C THR A 150 17.80 2.14 12.62
N ARG A 151 18.53 3.18 13.01
CA ARG A 151 19.92 3.42 12.62
C ARG A 151 20.80 3.48 13.87
N ASN A 152 21.80 2.62 13.95
CA ASN A 152 22.69 2.50 15.11
C ASN A 152 21.93 2.30 16.45
N GLY A 153 20.88 1.47 16.42
CA GLY A 153 20.05 1.18 17.61
C GLY A 153 19.07 2.30 18.00
N LYS A 154 19.06 3.44 17.32
CA LYS A 154 18.13 4.55 17.60
C LYS A 154 17.02 4.60 16.54
N PRO A 155 15.75 4.85 16.96
CA PRO A 155 14.66 5.03 16.02
C PRO A 155 14.86 6.32 15.20
N VAL A 156 14.70 6.23 13.89
CA VAL A 156 14.86 7.35 12.95
C VAL A 156 13.68 7.33 11.97
N LYS A 157 13.12 8.50 11.71
CA LYS A 157 12.16 8.71 10.62
C LYS A 157 12.90 9.25 9.41
N VAL A 158 12.77 8.56 8.28
CA VAL A 158 13.40 8.94 7.02
C VAL A 158 12.31 9.16 5.98
N LYS A 159 12.32 10.31 5.32
CA LYS A 159 11.44 10.52 4.16
C LYS A 159 11.79 9.51 3.07
N SER A 160 10.78 9.01 2.37
CA SER A 160 11.03 8.14 1.21
C SER A 160 11.73 8.97 0.13
N ILE A 161 12.59 8.31 -0.66
CA ILE A 161 13.29 8.96 -1.79
C ILE A 161 12.25 9.56 -2.76
N LYS A 162 11.07 8.92 -2.89
CA LYS A 162 9.98 9.43 -3.72
C LYS A 162 9.46 10.76 -3.19
N LYS A 163 9.21 10.87 -1.87
CA LYS A 163 8.72 12.12 -1.25
C LYS A 163 9.79 13.22 -1.23
N GLU A 164 11.06 12.87 -0.99
CA GLU A 164 12.15 13.82 -1.11
C GLU A 164 12.31 14.34 -2.55
N LEU A 165 12.00 13.49 -3.54
CA LEU A 165 12.01 13.86 -4.95
C LEU A 165 10.81 14.75 -5.30
N GLU A 166 9.62 14.37 -4.84
CA GLU A 166 8.38 15.14 -5.01
C GLU A 166 8.50 16.53 -4.34
N ASP A 167 8.98 16.58 -3.09
CA ASP A 167 9.22 17.85 -2.36
C ASP A 167 10.29 18.73 -3.04
N ALA A 168 11.31 18.11 -3.65
CA ALA A 168 12.39 18.84 -4.34
C ALA A 168 12.04 19.26 -5.78
N LEU A 169 11.01 18.67 -6.34
CA LEU A 169 10.50 18.89 -7.70
C LEU A 169 9.11 19.54 -7.70
N ALA A 170 8.59 19.86 -6.50
CA ALA A 170 7.38 20.67 -6.41
C ALA A 170 7.62 21.95 -7.24
N PRO A 171 6.78 22.24 -8.23
CA PRO A 171 6.90 23.46 -9.00
C PRO A 171 6.80 24.65 -8.04
N ASP A 172 7.48 25.74 -8.39
CA ASP A 172 7.34 27.02 -7.69
C ASP A 172 5.84 27.33 -7.56
N PRO A 173 5.36 27.81 -6.41
CA PRO A 173 3.95 28.16 -6.23
C PRO A 173 3.37 29.00 -7.37
N GLU A 174 4.14 29.94 -7.91
CA GLU A 174 3.73 30.74 -9.07
C GLU A 174 3.51 29.91 -10.35
N GLN A 175 4.30 28.84 -10.55
CA GLN A 175 4.12 27.93 -11.70
C GLN A 175 2.93 26.99 -11.49
N GLN A 176 2.66 26.61 -10.24
CA GLN A 176 1.54 25.75 -9.91
C GLN A 176 0.22 26.49 -10.11
N ASP A 177 0.13 27.75 -9.69
CA ASP A 177 -1.02 28.62 -9.90
C ASP A 177 -1.29 28.82 -11.41
N GLN A 178 -0.24 29.05 -12.21
CA GLN A 178 -0.37 29.16 -13.67
C GLN A 178 -0.88 27.84 -14.32
N ILE A 179 -0.42 26.70 -13.86
CA ILE A 179 -0.87 25.39 -14.37
C ILE A 179 -2.34 25.15 -14.02
N GLU A 180 -2.77 25.50 -12.80
CA GLU A 180 -4.17 25.39 -12.37
C GLU A 180 -5.08 26.36 -13.12
N GLU A 181 -4.63 27.60 -13.37
CA GLU A 181 -5.35 28.59 -14.15
C GLU A 181 -5.57 28.10 -15.59
N ILE A 182 -4.50 27.63 -16.26
CA ILE A 182 -4.58 27.06 -17.62
C ILE A 182 -5.48 25.81 -17.66
N ALA A 183 -5.40 24.94 -16.66
CA ALA A 183 -6.23 23.75 -16.60
C ALA A 183 -7.71 24.10 -16.43
N THR A 184 -8.01 25.13 -15.63
CA THR A 184 -9.38 25.62 -15.40
C THR A 184 -9.94 26.28 -16.65
N GLU A 185 -9.14 27.13 -17.35
CA GLU A 185 -9.53 27.74 -18.61
C GLU A 185 -9.79 26.67 -19.69
N MET A 186 -8.91 25.66 -19.79
CA MET A 186 -9.07 24.57 -20.74
C MET A 186 -10.36 23.77 -20.52
N GLN A 187 -10.70 23.46 -19.24
CA GLN A 187 -11.96 22.80 -18.90
C GLN A 187 -13.19 23.66 -19.25
N GLY A 188 -13.10 24.98 -19.06
CA GLY A 188 -14.14 25.92 -19.44
C GLY A 188 -14.39 25.90 -20.95
N ILE A 189 -13.32 25.95 -21.75
CA ILE A 189 -13.40 25.92 -23.22
C ILE A 189 -13.96 24.60 -23.75
N ILE A 190 -13.54 23.47 -23.14
CA ILE A 190 -14.06 22.14 -23.51
C ILE A 190 -15.57 22.09 -23.27
N ARG A 191 -16.04 22.55 -22.11
CA ARG A 191 -17.47 22.56 -21.79
C ARG A 191 -18.27 23.43 -22.74
N GLU A 192 -17.75 24.64 -23.04
CA GLU A 192 -18.41 25.57 -23.99
C GLU A 192 -18.46 24.95 -25.40
N ASN A 193 -17.40 24.27 -25.81
CA ASN A 193 -17.38 23.57 -27.10
C ASN A 193 -18.41 22.42 -27.16
N GLU A 194 -18.50 21.59 -26.11
CA GLU A 194 -19.52 20.54 -26.01
C GLU A 194 -20.94 21.13 -26.06
N GLU A 195 -21.19 22.24 -25.37
CA GLU A 195 -22.48 22.91 -25.40
C GLU A 195 -22.81 23.47 -26.78
N LEU A 196 -21.84 24.11 -27.47
CA LEU A 196 -21.98 24.59 -28.84
C LEU A 196 -22.23 23.44 -29.84
N GLN A 197 -21.55 22.32 -29.69
CA GLN A 197 -21.79 21.12 -30.50
C GLN A 197 -23.18 20.55 -30.30
N ASN A 198 -23.65 20.50 -29.06
CA ASN A 198 -25.01 20.04 -28.74
C ASN A 198 -26.06 21.00 -29.32
N ARG A 199 -25.86 22.31 -29.20
CA ARG A 199 -26.75 23.34 -29.79
C ARG A 199 -26.74 23.24 -31.32
N LEU A 200 -25.60 23.01 -31.94
CA LEU A 200 -25.49 22.79 -33.38
C LEU A 200 -26.25 21.54 -33.82
N ALA A 201 -26.13 20.44 -33.06
CA ALA A 201 -26.85 19.21 -33.36
C ALA A 201 -28.36 19.39 -33.29
N VAL A 202 -28.86 20.15 -32.30
CA VAL A 202 -30.29 20.47 -32.16
C VAL A 202 -30.75 21.44 -33.25
N ALA A 203 -29.97 22.48 -33.55
CA ALA A 203 -30.29 23.49 -34.58
C ALA A 203 -30.10 22.95 -36.01
N ALA A 204 -29.34 21.88 -36.22
CA ALA A 204 -29.14 21.28 -37.54
C ALA A 204 -30.43 20.75 -38.18
N MET A 205 -31.50 20.60 -37.43
CA MET A 205 -32.82 20.24 -37.92
C MET A 205 -33.62 21.44 -38.49
N GLU A 206 -33.31 22.68 -38.07
CA GLU A 206 -34.11 23.87 -38.44
C GLU A 206 -33.29 25.10 -38.88
N ALA A 207 -31.95 25.04 -38.80
CA ALA A 207 -31.09 26.20 -39.03
C ALA A 207 -30.84 26.50 -40.51
N THR A 208 -30.77 27.79 -40.85
CA THR A 208 -30.37 28.30 -42.18
C THR A 208 -28.88 27.97 -42.42
N ASP A 209 -28.48 27.92 -43.70
CA ASP A 209 -27.09 27.62 -44.07
C ASP A 209 -26.09 28.67 -43.54
N GLN A 210 -26.53 29.94 -43.32
CA GLN A 210 -25.71 30.99 -42.71
C GLN A 210 -25.44 30.73 -41.24
N GLU A 211 -26.44 30.27 -40.47
CA GLU A 211 -26.29 29.93 -39.03
C GLU A 211 -25.39 28.75 -38.85
N LYS A 212 -25.46 27.74 -39.75
CA LYS A 212 -24.57 26.60 -39.78
C LYS A 212 -23.11 26.98 -40.01
N GLN A 213 -22.86 27.93 -40.96
CA GLN A 213 -21.51 28.43 -41.21
C GLN A 213 -20.93 29.21 -40.02
N LEU A 214 -21.73 30.07 -39.35
CA LEU A 214 -21.29 30.83 -38.19
C LEU A 214 -20.95 29.90 -37.01
N ALA A 215 -21.81 28.93 -36.74
CA ALA A 215 -21.55 27.95 -35.66
C ALA A 215 -20.30 27.13 -35.94
N LYS A 216 -20.07 26.74 -37.20
CA LYS A 216 -18.86 26.02 -37.61
C LYS A 216 -17.58 26.82 -37.39
N SER A 217 -17.57 28.12 -37.76
CA SER A 217 -16.41 28.97 -37.54
C SER A 217 -16.10 29.18 -36.06
N LEU A 218 -17.13 29.33 -35.21
CA LEU A 218 -16.95 29.42 -33.76
C LEU A 218 -16.36 28.15 -33.13
N LEU A 219 -16.74 26.97 -33.66
CA LEU A 219 -16.17 25.71 -33.23
C LEU A 219 -14.70 25.60 -33.65
N GLU A 220 -14.37 25.97 -34.89
CA GLU A 220 -13.00 25.92 -35.40
C GLU A 220 -12.06 26.83 -34.58
N ASP A 221 -12.51 28.02 -34.19
CA ASP A 221 -11.75 28.93 -33.33
C ASP A 221 -11.48 28.34 -31.91
N LYS A 222 -12.49 27.67 -31.35
CA LYS A 222 -12.35 27.02 -30.02
C LYS A 222 -11.45 25.79 -30.10
N ASP A 223 -11.55 25.00 -31.16
CA ASP A 223 -10.69 23.83 -31.38
C ASP A 223 -9.22 24.25 -31.58
N GLU A 224 -8.97 25.38 -32.24
CA GLU A 224 -7.63 25.94 -32.39
C GLU A 224 -7.06 26.37 -31.04
N LYS A 225 -7.87 27.02 -30.18
CA LYS A 225 -7.45 27.40 -28.83
C LYS A 225 -7.15 26.16 -27.94
N ILE A 226 -7.95 25.09 -28.03
CA ILE A 226 -7.70 23.83 -27.35
C ILE A 226 -6.36 23.24 -27.81
N ARG A 227 -6.10 23.20 -29.11
CA ARG A 227 -4.82 22.68 -29.67
C ARG A 227 -3.61 23.47 -29.18
N LEU A 228 -3.71 24.79 -29.06
CA LEU A 228 -2.65 25.64 -28.54
C LEU A 228 -2.38 25.33 -27.05
N LEU A 229 -3.43 25.24 -26.23
CA LEU A 229 -3.31 24.89 -24.82
C LEU A 229 -2.76 23.48 -24.58
N GLU A 230 -3.14 22.52 -25.43
CA GLU A 230 -2.56 21.18 -25.39
C GLU A 230 -1.08 21.17 -25.80
N ALA A 231 -0.68 22.03 -26.73
CA ALA A 231 0.72 22.19 -27.13
C ALA A 231 1.55 22.76 -25.96
N ASP A 232 1.07 23.81 -25.31
CA ASP A 232 1.70 24.41 -24.15
C ASP A 232 1.81 23.44 -22.98
N ASN A 233 0.76 22.67 -22.71
CA ASN A 233 0.78 21.63 -21.70
C ASN A 233 1.80 20.52 -22.01
N ARG A 234 1.99 20.17 -23.31
CA ARG A 234 3.05 19.22 -23.72
C ARG A 234 4.44 19.80 -23.48
N VAL A 235 4.66 21.07 -23.78
CA VAL A 235 5.95 21.75 -23.54
C VAL A 235 6.25 21.81 -22.04
N LEU A 236 5.28 22.20 -21.22
CA LEU A 236 5.43 22.26 -19.76
C LEU A 236 5.71 20.87 -19.16
N LYS A 237 5.02 19.82 -19.63
CA LYS A 237 5.29 18.43 -19.23
C LYS A 237 6.70 17.99 -19.62
N ALA A 238 7.14 18.29 -20.83
CA ALA A 238 8.48 17.97 -21.29
C ALA A 238 9.58 18.69 -20.48
N SER A 239 9.36 19.96 -20.16
CA SER A 239 10.24 20.76 -19.29
C SER A 239 10.32 20.15 -17.88
N ARG A 240 9.18 19.82 -17.28
CA ARG A 240 9.12 19.13 -15.98
C ARG A 240 9.90 17.83 -16.01
N ASP A 241 9.70 17.00 -17.03
CA ASP A 241 10.36 15.69 -17.14
C ASP A 241 11.89 15.83 -17.34
N SER A 242 12.32 16.90 -18.05
CA SER A 242 13.75 17.28 -18.16
C SER A 242 14.34 17.66 -16.81
N PHE A 243 13.67 18.55 -16.06
CA PHE A 243 14.13 18.93 -14.71
C PHE A 243 14.14 17.75 -13.74
N GLN A 244 13.17 16.83 -13.85
CA GLN A 244 13.17 15.60 -13.06
C GLN A 244 14.36 14.70 -13.37
N SER A 245 14.74 14.59 -14.64
CA SER A 245 15.91 13.83 -15.05
C SER A 245 17.22 14.46 -14.51
N GLU A 246 17.36 15.77 -14.64
CA GLU A 246 18.54 16.50 -14.14
C GLU A 246 18.66 16.43 -12.62
N ALA A 247 17.56 16.61 -11.89
CA ALA A 247 17.54 16.45 -10.44
C ALA A 247 17.89 15.03 -9.99
N SER A 248 17.48 14.02 -10.76
CA SER A 248 17.87 12.62 -10.50
C SER A 248 19.39 12.41 -10.67
N GLU A 249 19.97 13.01 -11.70
CA GLU A 249 21.40 12.91 -11.97
C GLU A 249 22.23 13.66 -10.91
N LEU A 250 21.83 14.86 -10.54
CA LEU A 250 22.45 15.63 -9.46
C LEU A 250 22.39 14.88 -8.12
N LYS A 251 21.29 14.19 -7.80
CA LYS A 251 21.20 13.33 -6.61
C LYS A 251 22.18 12.16 -6.65
N LYS A 252 22.42 11.56 -7.80
CA LYS A 252 23.45 10.51 -7.94
C LYS A 252 24.85 11.06 -7.66
N GLN A 253 25.14 12.26 -8.16
CA GLN A 253 26.42 12.93 -7.92
C GLN A 253 26.61 13.28 -6.44
N ILE A 254 25.58 13.84 -5.78
CA ILE A 254 25.62 14.13 -4.34
C ILE A 254 25.94 12.86 -3.54
N ARG A 255 25.26 11.75 -3.80
CA ARG A 255 25.52 10.47 -3.13
C ARG A 255 26.95 9.96 -3.35
N TYR A 256 27.48 10.14 -4.56
CA TYR A 256 28.86 9.78 -4.87
C TYR A 256 29.83 10.58 -4.00
N TRP A 257 29.66 11.89 -3.92
CA TRP A 257 30.51 12.78 -3.14
C TRP A 257 30.35 12.58 -1.63
N GLU A 258 29.16 12.35 -1.11
CA GLU A 258 28.94 11.98 0.29
C GLU A 258 29.67 10.69 0.68
N ASN A 259 29.59 9.66 -0.16
CA ASN A 259 30.30 8.41 0.10
C ASN A 259 31.84 8.59 0.06
N ARG A 260 32.29 9.45 -0.82
CA ARG A 260 33.74 9.77 -0.92
C ARG A 260 34.21 10.57 0.29
N ALA A 261 33.42 11.55 0.75
CA ALA A 261 33.69 12.32 1.96
C ALA A 261 33.75 11.41 3.20
N LYS A 262 32.76 10.52 3.37
CA LYS A 262 32.76 9.55 4.48
C LYS A 262 34.00 8.62 4.48
N LYS A 263 34.46 8.20 3.29
CA LYS A 263 35.68 7.40 3.17
C LYS A 263 36.91 8.20 3.57
N ALA A 264 36.99 9.46 3.17
CA ALA A 264 38.12 10.34 3.52
C ALA A 264 38.13 10.63 5.03
N GLU A 265 37.00 10.92 5.65
CA GLU A 265 36.87 11.09 7.10
C GLU A 265 37.29 9.83 7.88
N ALA A 266 36.91 8.65 7.39
CA ALA A 266 37.32 7.40 8.02
C ALA A 266 38.81 7.13 7.92
N LEU A 267 39.46 7.58 6.85
CA LEU A 267 40.93 7.49 6.68
C LEU A 267 41.66 8.48 7.59
N LEU A 268 41.19 9.72 7.71
CA LEU A 268 41.72 10.73 8.61
C LEU A 268 41.61 10.29 10.08
N ASN A 269 40.49 9.75 10.48
CA ASN A 269 40.31 9.23 11.83
C ASN A 269 41.20 8.00 12.15
N LYS A 270 41.58 7.22 11.13
CA LYS A 270 42.53 6.11 11.29
C LYS A 270 43.98 6.57 11.39
N GLN A 271 44.34 7.73 10.85
CA GLN A 271 45.69 8.31 10.94
C GLN A 271 45.90 9.12 12.22
N ALA A 272 44.79 9.52 12.88
CA ALA A 272 44.80 10.29 14.12
C ALA A 272 44.74 9.41 15.39
N ALA A 273 44.52 8.11 15.24
CA ALA A 273 44.51 7.09 16.30
C ALA A 273 45.80 6.23 16.22
#